data_12bf39152ef2e7a266bf3bfc9d86329b
#
_entry.id   12bf39152ef2e7a266bf3bfc9d86329b
#
_cell.length_a   1.000
_cell.length_b   1.000
_cell.length_c   1.000
_cell.angle_alpha   90.00
_cell.angle_beta   90.00
_cell.angle_gamma   90.00
#
_symmetry.space_group_name_H-M   'P 1'
#
loop_
_entity.id
_entity.type
_entity.pdbx_description
1 polymer ?
#
loop_
_entity_poly.entity_id
_entity_poly.type
_entity_poly.pdbx_seq_one_letter_code
_entity_poly.pdbx_strand_id
1 'polypeptide(L)'
;VYYMNTDALSDTKIYTPVVYRVPDAVYSGAVLTPSSGTVMGPSGKETYYNLNMSICVSNAQRAGASGEYWVREDGVKMLGDYVMVAANFSIHPLASLVPTSLGMGIVVDTGGFALNNPTQLDIAVAW
;
A
#
# COMPACT_ATOMS: atom_id res chain seq x y z
N VAL A 1 10.13 -11.49 1.90
CA VAL A 1 9.04 -12.39 2.19
C VAL A 1 7.95 -11.66 2.88
N TYR A 2 6.79 -11.78 2.34
CA TYR A 2 5.63 -11.14 2.91
C TYR A 2 5.05 -12.06 3.98
N TYR A 3 4.41 -11.43 4.95
CA TYR A 3 3.86 -11.98 6.10
C TYR A 3 2.57 -12.71 5.86
N MET A 4 1.94 -12.42 4.77
CA MET A 4 0.61 -12.84 4.56
C MET A 4 0.52 -14.05 3.70
N ASN A 5 -0.49 -14.79 3.98
CA ASN A 5 -0.84 -15.93 3.25
C ASN A 5 -1.77 -15.55 2.10
N THR A 6 -1.60 -16.20 1.00
CA THR A 6 -2.31 -15.83 -0.21
C THR A 6 -3.28 -16.86 -0.69
N ASP A 7 -3.48 -17.92 0.07
CA ASP A 7 -4.28 -19.02 -0.44
C ASP A 7 -5.74 -18.93 -0.07
N ALA A 8 -6.10 -18.07 0.82
CA ALA A 8 -7.39 -18.16 1.42
C ALA A 8 -8.49 -17.74 0.49
N LEU A 9 -8.41 -16.55 -0.03
CA LEU A 9 -9.52 -15.99 -0.78
C LEU A 9 -9.01 -15.38 -2.06
N SER A 10 -9.84 -15.41 -3.06
CA SER A 10 -9.52 -14.64 -4.24
C SER A 10 -9.55 -13.18 -3.89
N ASP A 11 -8.69 -12.42 -4.52
CA ASP A 11 -8.62 -11.00 -4.34
C ASP A 11 -9.71 -10.37 -5.18
N THR A 12 -10.87 -10.21 -4.61
CA THR A 12 -12.03 -9.68 -5.32
C THR A 12 -11.80 -8.21 -5.62
N LYS A 13 -11.87 -7.88 -6.88
CA LYS A 13 -11.67 -6.50 -7.30
C LYS A 13 -12.96 -5.75 -7.29
N ILE A 14 -12.98 -4.70 -6.52
CA ILE A 14 -14.13 -3.82 -6.45
C ILE A 14 -13.67 -2.46 -6.96
N TYR A 15 -14.21 -2.08 -8.10
CA TYR A 15 -13.83 -0.82 -8.71
C TYR A 15 -14.87 0.22 -8.37
N THR A 16 -14.48 1.18 -7.58
CA THR A 16 -15.35 2.26 -7.18
C THR A 16 -14.86 3.53 -7.83
N PRO A 17 -15.71 4.23 -8.56
CA PRO A 17 -15.30 5.51 -9.11
C PRO A 17 -15.14 6.49 -7.96
N VAL A 18 -13.91 6.81 -7.67
CA VAL A 18 -13.58 7.70 -6.57
C VAL A 18 -12.66 8.76 -7.11
N VAL A 19 -12.91 9.96 -6.70
CA VAL A 19 -11.97 11.04 -6.97
C VAL A 19 -10.81 10.84 -6.03
N TYR A 20 -9.74 10.36 -6.58
CA TYR A 20 -8.54 10.19 -5.81
C TYR A 20 -7.91 11.53 -5.53
N ARG A 21 -7.40 11.67 -4.36
CA ARG A 21 -6.84 12.90 -3.92
C ARG A 21 -5.49 12.67 -3.29
N VAL A 22 -4.47 13.25 -3.91
CA VAL A 22 -3.16 13.27 -3.31
C VAL A 22 -3.24 14.18 -2.09
N PRO A 23 -2.55 13.86 -1.00
CA PRO A 23 -2.48 14.79 0.12
C PRO A 23 -2.05 16.16 -0.37
N ASP A 24 -2.57 17.16 0.27
CA ASP A 24 -2.39 18.52 -0.16
C ASP A 24 -0.97 18.95 -0.29
N ALA A 25 -0.11 18.27 0.33
CA ALA A 25 1.27 18.59 0.24
C ALA A 25 1.74 18.68 -1.17
N VAL A 26 0.94 18.42 -2.11
CA VAL A 26 1.33 18.67 -3.45
C VAL A 26 2.66 18.02 -3.77
N TYR A 27 2.67 16.73 -3.65
CA TYR A 27 3.82 15.99 -4.11
C TYR A 27 3.94 16.14 -5.62
N SER A 28 5.06 16.62 -6.10
CA SER A 28 5.29 16.84 -7.53
C SER A 28 6.39 15.97 -8.10
N GLY A 29 6.83 14.97 -7.36
CA GLY A 29 7.88 14.07 -7.82
C GLY A 29 7.38 12.95 -8.71
N ALA A 30 8.22 11.95 -8.90
CA ALA A 30 7.89 10.79 -9.71
C ALA A 30 6.75 9.98 -9.06
N VAL A 31 5.93 9.38 -9.91
CA VAL A 31 4.81 8.57 -9.49
C VAL A 31 5.06 7.13 -9.91
N LEU A 32 4.82 6.19 -9.02
CA LEU A 32 4.98 4.78 -9.31
C LEU A 32 3.97 4.33 -10.36
N THR A 33 4.45 3.63 -11.38
CA THR A 33 3.62 3.07 -12.43
C THR A 33 4.08 1.65 -12.74
N PRO A 34 3.27 0.84 -13.42
CA PRO A 34 3.71 -0.49 -13.82
C PRO A 34 5.00 -0.48 -14.62
N SER A 35 5.19 0.52 -15.45
CA SER A 35 6.37 0.58 -16.31
C SER A 35 7.60 1.14 -15.59
N SER A 36 7.43 1.95 -14.57
CA SER A 36 8.59 2.49 -13.85
C SER A 36 9.23 1.45 -12.95
N GLY A 37 8.44 0.57 -12.37
CA GLY A 37 8.90 -0.48 -11.47
C GLY A 37 9.38 0.01 -10.12
N THR A 38 10.09 1.09 -10.08
CA THR A 38 10.67 1.67 -8.86
C THR A 38 10.75 3.18 -9.04
N VAL A 39 10.40 3.91 -7.99
CA VAL A 39 10.58 5.36 -7.97
C VAL A 39 11.02 5.80 -6.57
N MET A 40 11.53 7.02 -6.49
CA MET A 40 11.71 7.68 -5.20
C MET A 40 10.48 8.52 -4.93
N GLY A 41 9.70 8.10 -3.97
CA GLY A 41 8.51 8.82 -3.57
C GLY A 41 8.78 9.78 -2.42
N PRO A 42 7.72 10.37 -1.85
CA PRO A 42 7.89 11.38 -0.80
C PRO A 42 8.48 10.82 0.51
N SER A 43 8.33 9.54 0.76
CA SER A 43 8.84 8.94 1.99
C SER A 43 10.01 8.00 1.76
N GLY A 44 10.45 7.84 0.52
CA GLY A 44 11.56 6.96 0.18
C GLY A 44 11.28 6.14 -1.06
N LYS A 45 12.12 5.16 -1.29
CA LYS A 45 12.00 4.27 -2.44
C LYS A 45 10.68 3.52 -2.40
N GLU A 46 10.02 3.44 -3.54
CA GLU A 46 8.77 2.69 -3.70
C GLU A 46 8.93 1.62 -4.75
N THR A 47 8.45 0.45 -4.44
CA THR A 47 8.28 -0.67 -5.36
C THR A 47 6.82 -1.12 -5.27
N TYR A 48 6.43 -2.16 -6.00
CA TYR A 48 5.06 -2.65 -5.91
C TYR A 48 5.03 -4.17 -5.85
N TYR A 49 3.94 -4.71 -5.33
CA TYR A 49 3.70 -6.14 -5.29
C TYR A 49 2.21 -6.42 -5.42
N ASN A 50 1.90 -7.62 -5.86
CA ASN A 50 0.51 -8.08 -6.01
C ASN A 50 0.32 -9.33 -5.16
N LEU A 51 -0.51 -9.23 -4.15
CA LEU A 51 -0.75 -10.29 -3.19
C LEU A 51 -2.22 -10.25 -2.79
N ASN A 52 -2.79 -11.38 -2.40
CA ASN A 52 -4.12 -11.39 -1.81
C ASN A 52 -4.02 -10.67 -0.45
N MET A 53 -4.79 -9.61 -0.29
CA MET A 53 -4.67 -8.71 0.86
C MET A 53 -5.65 -8.99 1.99
N SER A 54 -6.43 -10.07 1.91
CA SER A 54 -7.50 -10.28 2.87
C SER A 54 -7.02 -10.38 4.32
N ILE A 55 -5.91 -11.05 4.55
CA ILE A 55 -5.38 -11.16 5.90
C ILE A 55 -4.75 -9.85 6.35
N CYS A 56 -4.07 -9.14 5.44
CA CYS A 56 -3.51 -7.82 5.73
C CYS A 56 -4.60 -6.84 6.16
N VAL A 57 -5.71 -6.86 5.44
CA VAL A 57 -6.86 -6.00 5.77
C VAL A 57 -7.38 -6.33 7.17
N SER A 58 -7.58 -7.61 7.46
CA SER A 58 -8.05 -8.02 8.78
C SER A 58 -7.11 -7.58 9.89
N ASN A 59 -5.82 -7.75 9.69
CA ASN A 59 -4.83 -7.36 10.68
C ASN A 59 -4.82 -5.86 10.91
N ALA A 60 -4.91 -5.08 9.84
CA ALA A 60 -4.94 -3.63 9.95
C ALA A 60 -6.19 -3.16 10.68
N GLN A 61 -7.34 -3.77 10.38
CA GLN A 61 -8.59 -3.42 11.05
C GLN A 61 -8.53 -3.73 12.54
N ARG A 62 -7.95 -4.86 12.91
CA ARG A 62 -7.74 -5.18 14.33
C ARG A 62 -6.80 -4.18 15.01
N ALA A 63 -5.90 -3.59 14.26
CA ALA A 63 -4.98 -2.58 14.78
C ALA A 63 -5.58 -1.18 14.78
N GLY A 64 -6.84 -1.04 14.39
CA GLY A 64 -7.55 0.23 14.46
C GLY A 64 -7.87 0.90 13.14
N ALA A 65 -7.47 0.32 12.03
CA ALA A 65 -7.79 0.89 10.72
C ALA A 65 -9.28 0.75 10.44
N SER A 66 -9.83 1.73 9.77
CA SER A 66 -11.22 1.70 9.32
C SER A 66 -11.24 1.70 7.80
N GLY A 67 -12.42 1.41 7.24
CA GLY A 67 -12.62 1.38 5.81
C GLY A 67 -12.61 -0.03 5.27
N GLU A 68 -12.92 -0.13 4.00
CA GLU A 68 -13.05 -1.41 3.31
C GLU A 68 -12.06 -1.52 2.18
N TYR A 69 -11.74 -2.75 1.84
CA TYR A 69 -10.85 -3.04 0.73
C TYR A 69 -11.54 -2.79 -0.60
N TRP A 70 -10.83 -2.16 -1.51
CA TRP A 70 -11.26 -2.01 -2.90
C TRP A 70 -10.03 -1.74 -3.77
N VAL A 71 -10.21 -1.86 -5.07
CA VAL A 71 -9.13 -1.61 -6.02
C VAL A 71 -9.48 -0.36 -6.81
N ARG A 72 -8.59 0.61 -6.77
CA ARG A 72 -8.75 1.89 -7.45
C ARG A 72 -8.65 1.70 -8.96
N GLU A 73 -9.14 2.67 -9.74
CA GLU A 73 -9.14 2.55 -11.20
C GLU A 73 -7.76 2.26 -11.78
N ASP A 74 -6.72 2.80 -11.18
CA ASP A 74 -5.36 2.59 -11.65
C ASP A 74 -4.74 1.28 -11.16
N GLY A 75 -5.52 0.45 -10.48
CA GLY A 75 -5.05 -0.85 -10.02
C GLY A 75 -4.41 -0.83 -8.64
N VAL A 76 -4.37 0.30 -7.97
CA VAL A 76 -3.80 0.37 -6.62
C VAL A 76 -4.81 -0.19 -5.62
N LYS A 77 -4.34 -1.05 -4.73
CA LYS A 77 -5.19 -1.67 -3.72
C LYS A 77 -5.34 -0.75 -2.52
N MET A 78 -6.57 -0.52 -2.14
CA MET A 78 -6.95 0.49 -1.17
C MET A 78 -7.61 -0.11 0.05
N LEU A 79 -7.41 0.55 1.19
CA LEU A 79 -8.22 0.30 2.39
C LEU A 79 -8.82 1.65 2.77
N GLY A 80 -10.13 1.79 2.53
CA GLY A 80 -10.78 3.09 2.68
C GLY A 80 -10.15 4.10 1.73
N ASP A 81 -9.71 5.21 2.27
CA ASP A 81 -9.10 6.29 1.48
C ASP A 81 -7.60 6.12 1.29
N TYR A 82 -7.02 5.06 1.76
CA TYR A 82 -5.57 4.92 1.84
C TYR A 82 -5.04 3.82 0.94
N VAL A 83 -3.86 4.08 0.38
CA VAL A 83 -3.11 3.10 -0.41
C VAL A 83 -2.50 2.07 0.53
N MET A 84 -2.67 0.78 0.27
CA MET A 84 -2.09 -0.24 1.13
C MET A 84 -0.62 -0.44 0.81
N VAL A 85 0.20 -0.45 1.86
CA VAL A 85 1.65 -0.61 1.69
C VAL A 85 2.21 -1.63 2.68
N ALA A 86 3.32 -2.25 2.29
CA ALA A 86 4.19 -3.00 3.19
C ALA A 86 5.38 -2.12 3.56
N ALA A 87 5.80 -2.16 4.81
CA ALA A 87 6.86 -1.31 5.32
C ALA A 87 7.56 -1.95 6.51
N ASN A 88 8.60 -1.30 6.99
CA ASN A 88 9.29 -1.70 8.22
C ASN A 88 8.44 -1.25 9.41
N PHE A 89 7.96 -2.21 10.20
CA PHE A 89 7.08 -1.91 11.33
C PHE A 89 7.77 -1.11 12.44
N SER A 90 9.08 -1.14 12.50
CA SER A 90 9.81 -0.35 13.50
C SER A 90 9.78 1.15 13.18
N ILE A 91 9.66 1.48 11.90
CA ILE A 91 9.61 2.87 11.44
C ILE A 91 8.16 3.28 11.19
N HIS A 92 7.41 2.40 10.56
CA HIS A 92 6.01 2.63 10.19
C HIS A 92 5.16 1.50 10.76
N PRO A 93 4.65 1.66 11.98
CA PRO A 93 3.87 0.60 12.62
C PRO A 93 2.63 0.20 11.82
N LEU A 94 2.14 -0.98 12.09
CA LEU A 94 0.91 -1.47 11.46
C LEU A 94 -0.22 -0.48 11.69
N ALA A 95 -0.96 -0.19 10.64
CA ALA A 95 -2.07 0.77 10.60
C ALA A 95 -1.65 2.25 10.70
N SER A 96 -0.36 2.54 10.65
CA SER A 96 0.08 3.94 10.58
C SER A 96 0.02 4.46 9.16
N LEU A 97 -0.01 5.77 9.01
CA LEU A 97 -0.09 6.41 7.70
C LEU A 97 1.28 6.88 7.24
N VAL A 98 1.52 6.79 5.95
CA VAL A 98 2.78 7.23 5.34
C VAL A 98 2.51 7.74 3.93
N PRO A 99 3.01 8.93 3.57
CA PRO A 99 2.80 9.46 2.21
C PRO A 99 3.49 8.60 1.16
N THR A 100 2.80 8.38 0.06
CA THR A 100 3.37 7.71 -1.11
C THR A 100 3.17 8.55 -2.37
N SER A 101 3.81 8.16 -3.44
CA SER A 101 3.63 8.84 -4.72
C SER A 101 2.20 8.66 -5.27
N LEU A 102 1.48 7.67 -4.77
CA LEU A 102 0.13 7.35 -5.22
C LEU A 102 -0.95 7.83 -4.24
N GLY A 103 -0.54 8.50 -3.19
CA GLY A 103 -1.43 9.05 -2.18
C GLY A 103 -1.02 8.66 -0.79
N MET A 104 -1.82 9.05 0.20
CA MET A 104 -1.54 8.67 1.58
C MET A 104 -1.70 7.18 1.72
N GLY A 105 -0.65 6.53 2.23
CA GLY A 105 -0.65 5.09 2.44
C GLY A 105 -0.99 4.71 3.87
N ILE A 106 -1.43 3.47 4.02
CA ILE A 106 -1.62 2.84 5.33
C ILE A 106 -0.82 1.56 5.36
N VAL A 107 -0.07 1.36 6.42
CA VAL A 107 0.80 0.20 6.55
C VAL A 107 -0.02 -1.00 6.99
N VAL A 108 -0.06 -2.03 6.13
CA VAL A 108 -0.87 -3.23 6.39
C VAL A 108 -0.04 -4.52 6.35
N ASP A 109 1.23 -4.43 5.96
CA ASP A 109 2.07 -5.60 5.75
C ASP A 109 3.52 -5.24 5.96
N THR A 110 4.36 -6.26 6.01
CA THR A 110 5.82 -6.08 6.04
C THR A 110 6.44 -7.18 5.20
N GLY A 111 7.73 -7.09 4.93
CA GLY A 111 8.41 -8.11 4.15
C GLY A 111 9.90 -8.06 4.38
N GLY A 112 10.60 -9.07 3.85
CA GLY A 112 12.03 -9.20 4.02
C GLY A 112 12.82 -8.02 3.45
N PHE A 113 12.30 -7.35 2.43
CA PHE A 113 12.96 -6.19 1.86
C PHE A 113 13.23 -5.11 2.91
N ALA A 114 12.34 -4.99 3.88
CA ALA A 114 12.40 -3.93 4.87
C ALA A 114 13.55 -4.08 5.85
N LEU A 115 14.14 -5.26 5.94
CA LEU A 115 15.31 -5.46 6.80
C LEU A 115 16.53 -4.74 6.26
N ASN A 116 16.72 -4.78 4.94
CA ASN A 116 17.87 -4.14 4.31
C ASN A 116 17.57 -2.73 3.82
N ASN A 117 16.31 -2.42 3.61
CA ASN A 117 15.86 -1.14 3.09
C ASN A 117 14.74 -0.61 3.98
N PRO A 118 15.06 -0.15 5.17
CA PRO A 118 14.03 0.13 6.18
C PRO A 118 13.09 1.29 5.84
N THR A 119 13.47 2.15 4.90
CA THR A 119 12.58 3.24 4.48
C THR A 119 11.82 2.93 3.19
N GLN A 120 12.09 1.78 2.58
CA GLN A 120 11.39 1.41 1.36
C GLN A 120 9.94 1.04 1.66
N LEU A 121 9.06 1.44 0.76
CA LEU A 121 7.66 1.07 0.79
C LEU A 121 7.36 0.18 -0.40
N ASP A 122 6.60 -0.87 -0.18
CA ASP A 122 6.18 -1.77 -1.24
C ASP A 122 4.67 -1.66 -1.35
N ILE A 123 4.19 -1.18 -2.48
CA ILE A 123 2.81 -0.76 -2.64
C ILE A 123 1.97 -1.89 -3.22
N ALA A 124 0.86 -2.19 -2.59
CA ALA A 124 -0.03 -3.26 -3.02
C ALA A 124 -0.83 -2.82 -4.24
N VAL A 125 -0.72 -3.59 -5.31
CA VAL A 125 -1.36 -3.27 -6.59
C VAL A 125 -1.91 -4.53 -7.24
N ALA A 126 -2.77 -4.34 -8.22
CA ALA A 126 -3.30 -5.41 -9.03
C ALA A 126 -2.58 -5.53 -10.39
N TRP A 127 -1.50 -4.87 -10.55
CA TRP A 127 -0.70 -4.84 -11.79
C TRP A 127 -0.06 -6.16 -12.13
#